data_fd15bef44b20842b3c6b5ec86d4b59d0
#
_entry.id   fd15bef44b20842b3c6b5ec86d4b59d0
#
_cell.length_a   1.000
_cell.length_b   1.000
_cell.length_c   1.000
_cell.angle_alpha   90.00
_cell.angle_beta   90.00
_cell.angle_gamma   90.00
#
_symmetry.space_group_name_H-M   'P 1'
#
loop_
_entity.id
_entity.type
_entity.pdbx_description
1 polymer ?
#
loop_
_entity_poly.entity_id
_entity_poly.type
_entity_poly.pdbx_seq_one_letter_code
_entity_poly.pdbx_strand_id
1 'polypeptide(L)'
;MKNLLKYTAAVVAGMCLTTSCMNSFDEEQVDTSIVTADNVGTPNATITGIRSQYASAISNSSWQVVESETVIEGIVTANDISGNLYQQMLIQELGADGRVRTDVPGIMVGMKGLSCFYTIFPVGQKIRINLKGLYVGGYGKQAKIGQPYMNTNGAFRMGPMSLPYIKSNIQKVGTPDATTVEARPVTPADITSGNIDKLTPMLVKMEDVTIPDAKSDDAEKHCFAHAPYSSSTYSVEHTIKFNNGGVPSSCTLYTSTSALFASEKMPQGTVTIYGMLGRYNNNYQMQMRDLNDIKQ
;
A
#
# COMPACT_ATOMS: atom_id res chain seq x y z
N MET A 1 43.52 -51.39 -21.40
CA MET A 1 42.69 -51.52 -20.23
C MET A 1 43.16 -50.64 -19.03
N LYS A 2 44.49 -50.54 -18.76
CA LYS A 2 44.98 -49.71 -17.60
C LYS A 2 44.72 -48.18 -17.71
N ASN A 3 44.64 -47.65 -18.93
CA ASN A 3 44.41 -46.20 -19.11
C ASN A 3 42.91 -45.81 -19.03
N LEU A 4 42.02 -46.76 -19.39
CA LEU A 4 40.58 -46.48 -19.28
C LEU A 4 40.11 -46.38 -17.84
N LEU A 5 40.71 -47.15 -16.94
CA LEU A 5 40.41 -47.12 -15.49
C LEU A 5 40.85 -45.84 -14.82
N LYS A 6 41.90 -45.18 -15.32
CA LYS A 6 42.39 -43.91 -14.77
C LYS A 6 41.48 -42.74 -15.16
N TYR A 7 40.88 -42.76 -16.33
CA TYR A 7 39.94 -41.70 -16.75
C TYR A 7 38.56 -41.84 -16.11
N THR A 8 38.11 -43.09 -15.89
CA THR A 8 36.85 -43.32 -15.16
C THR A 8 36.93 -42.89 -13.69
N ALA A 9 38.09 -43.12 -13.02
CA ALA A 9 38.28 -42.66 -11.65
C ALA A 9 38.35 -41.12 -11.54
N ALA A 10 38.95 -40.43 -12.53
CA ALA A 10 39.01 -38.97 -12.57
C ALA A 10 37.64 -38.34 -12.84
N VAL A 11 36.78 -38.94 -13.68
CA VAL A 11 35.43 -38.45 -13.96
C VAL A 11 34.51 -38.67 -12.76
N VAL A 12 34.62 -39.79 -12.04
CA VAL A 12 33.82 -40.04 -10.83
C VAL A 12 34.27 -39.14 -9.70
N ALA A 13 35.56 -38.86 -9.52
CA ALA A 13 36.04 -37.89 -8.53
C ALA A 13 35.62 -36.44 -8.87
N GLY A 14 35.54 -36.07 -10.15
CA GLY A 14 35.05 -34.76 -10.58
C GLY A 14 33.54 -34.57 -10.35
N MET A 15 32.73 -35.62 -10.49
CA MET A 15 31.28 -35.56 -10.21
C MET A 15 30.96 -35.49 -8.72
N CYS A 16 31.82 -36.08 -7.85
CA CYS A 16 31.61 -35.97 -6.41
C CYS A 16 31.94 -34.59 -5.83
N LEU A 17 32.71 -33.76 -6.54
CA LEU A 17 33.07 -32.41 -6.07
C LEU A 17 32.02 -31.32 -6.44
N THR A 18 31.09 -31.64 -7.35
CA THR A 18 30.06 -30.66 -7.76
C THR A 18 28.74 -30.79 -6.99
N THR A 19 28.57 -31.82 -6.16
CA THR A 19 27.36 -32.04 -5.37
C THR A 19 27.43 -31.46 -3.94
N SER A 20 28.60 -30.90 -3.54
CA SER A 20 28.83 -30.46 -2.17
C SER A 20 28.41 -29.01 -1.86
N CYS A 21 27.92 -28.26 -2.85
CA CYS A 21 27.58 -26.84 -2.62
C CYS A 21 26.08 -26.54 -2.72
N MET A 22 25.20 -27.51 -2.78
CA MET A 22 23.76 -27.24 -2.91
C MET A 22 22.90 -27.70 -1.73
N ASN A 23 23.48 -28.14 -0.62
CA ASN A 23 22.72 -28.66 0.53
C ASN A 23 22.81 -27.84 1.79
N SER A 24 23.14 -26.55 1.70
CA SER A 24 23.00 -25.62 2.84
C SER A 24 22.55 -24.27 2.37
N PHE A 25 21.46 -24.19 1.59
CA PHE A 25 20.55 -23.10 1.82
C PHE A 25 19.75 -23.51 3.05
N ASP A 26 20.26 -23.19 4.22
CA ASP A 26 19.42 -22.87 5.34
C ASP A 26 18.49 -21.78 4.77
N GLU A 27 17.24 -22.10 4.50
CA GLU A 27 16.21 -21.09 4.35
C GLU A 27 16.33 -20.28 5.64
N GLU A 28 16.96 -19.12 5.57
CA GLU A 28 16.87 -18.14 6.64
C GLU A 28 15.37 -18.00 6.86
N GLN A 29 14.88 -18.64 7.91
CA GLN A 29 13.50 -18.41 8.36
C GLN A 29 13.46 -16.93 8.66
N VAL A 30 12.81 -16.18 7.77
CA VAL A 30 12.54 -14.77 8.01
C VAL A 30 11.81 -14.75 9.34
N ASP A 31 12.52 -14.34 10.39
CA ASP A 31 11.95 -14.26 11.72
C ASP A 31 10.88 -13.17 11.72
N THR A 32 9.67 -13.57 11.37
CA THR A 32 8.48 -12.70 11.36
C THR A 32 8.03 -12.33 12.77
N SER A 33 8.62 -12.93 13.81
CA SER A 33 8.27 -12.66 15.22
C SER A 33 8.78 -11.32 15.74
N ILE A 34 9.68 -10.65 15.02
CA ILE A 34 10.51 -9.56 15.57
C ILE A 34 9.99 -8.15 15.20
N VAL A 35 8.86 -8.00 14.52
CA VAL A 35 8.60 -6.76 13.80
C VAL A 35 7.70 -5.78 14.53
N THR A 36 7.02 -6.19 15.57
CA THR A 36 6.06 -5.34 16.28
C THR A 36 6.30 -5.33 17.79
N ALA A 37 5.84 -4.28 18.47
CA ALA A 37 5.81 -4.23 19.92
C ALA A 37 4.79 -5.23 20.51
N ASP A 38 5.08 -5.75 21.69
CA ASP A 38 4.13 -6.60 22.44
C ASP A 38 2.97 -5.78 23.01
N ASN A 39 3.26 -4.54 23.43
CA ASN A 39 2.28 -3.63 23.98
C ASN A 39 2.71 -2.16 23.73
N VAL A 40 1.81 -1.38 23.14
CA VAL A 40 2.00 0.06 22.91
C VAL A 40 1.04 0.93 23.73
N GLY A 41 0.27 0.31 24.61
CA GLY A 41 -0.72 0.99 25.45
C GLY A 41 -2.17 0.81 24.97
N THR A 42 -3.08 1.41 25.72
CA THR A 42 -4.51 1.39 25.43
C THR A 42 -4.85 2.56 24.50
N PRO A 43 -5.69 2.36 23.45
CA PRO A 43 -6.15 3.45 22.60
C PRO A 43 -6.80 4.57 23.42
N ASN A 44 -6.35 5.79 23.20
CA ASN A 44 -6.85 7.01 23.83
C ASN A 44 -7.19 8.10 22.80
N ALA A 45 -7.03 7.81 21.52
CA ALA A 45 -7.39 8.68 20.41
C ALA A 45 -7.96 7.86 19.24
N THR A 46 -8.72 8.51 18.36
CA THR A 46 -9.22 7.93 17.10
C THR A 46 -8.43 8.44 15.90
N ILE A 47 -8.47 7.72 14.78
CA ILE A 47 -7.86 8.18 13.53
C ILE A 47 -8.49 9.51 13.08
N THR A 48 -9.82 9.62 13.17
CA THR A 48 -10.54 10.86 12.88
C THR A 48 -10.10 12.02 13.78
N GLY A 49 -9.93 11.77 15.08
CA GLY A 49 -9.42 12.76 16.04
C GLY A 49 -8.01 13.26 15.68
N ILE A 50 -7.11 12.33 15.37
CA ILE A 50 -5.75 12.65 14.92
C ILE A 50 -5.77 13.46 13.62
N ARG A 51 -6.56 13.05 12.63
CA ARG A 51 -6.69 13.79 11.37
C ARG A 51 -7.19 15.22 11.59
N SER A 52 -8.12 15.41 12.50
CA SER A 52 -8.66 16.73 12.86
C SER A 52 -7.63 17.58 13.61
N GLN A 53 -6.93 17.00 14.57
CA GLN A 53 -5.89 17.70 15.35
C GLN A 53 -4.74 18.20 14.45
N TYR A 54 -4.34 17.41 13.45
CA TYR A 54 -3.24 17.73 12.55
C TYR A 54 -3.71 18.22 11.16
N ALA A 55 -4.97 18.66 11.02
CA ALA A 55 -5.57 19.05 9.74
C ALA A 55 -4.77 20.12 8.99
N SER A 56 -4.20 21.10 9.70
CA SER A 56 -3.35 22.13 9.09
C SER A 56 -2.06 21.54 8.51
N ALA A 57 -1.39 20.66 9.24
CA ALA A 57 -0.19 19.99 8.73
C ALA A 57 -0.51 19.13 7.50
N ILE A 58 -1.62 18.39 7.53
CA ILE A 58 -2.07 17.54 6.41
C ILE A 58 -2.36 18.40 5.17
N SER A 59 -3.18 19.45 5.31
CA SER A 59 -3.60 20.29 4.19
C SER A 59 -2.46 21.10 3.56
N ASN A 60 -1.44 21.44 4.35
CA ASN A 60 -0.26 22.16 3.90
C ASN A 60 0.88 21.23 3.43
N SER A 61 0.66 19.90 3.40
CA SER A 61 1.70 18.91 3.11
C SER A 61 2.95 19.10 3.97
N SER A 62 2.75 19.51 5.22
CA SER A 62 3.74 19.61 6.28
C SER A 62 3.51 18.52 7.33
N TRP A 63 4.23 18.55 8.44
CA TRP A 63 4.14 17.55 9.49
C TRP A 63 4.44 18.14 10.85
N GLN A 64 3.94 17.50 11.89
CA GLN A 64 4.19 17.83 13.27
C GLN A 64 4.50 16.56 14.06
N VAL A 65 5.42 16.64 15.01
CA VAL A 65 5.72 15.56 15.93
C VAL A 65 4.57 15.39 16.93
N VAL A 66 4.28 14.13 17.27
CA VAL A 66 3.37 13.81 18.39
C VAL A 66 4.19 13.69 19.66
N GLU A 67 4.04 14.64 20.58
CA GLU A 67 4.84 14.72 21.81
C GLU A 67 4.26 13.89 22.96
N SER A 68 2.94 13.78 23.01
CA SER A 68 2.22 13.08 24.08
C SER A 68 2.01 11.60 23.77
N GLU A 69 1.81 10.80 24.83
CA GLU A 69 1.36 9.41 24.70
C GLU A 69 0.00 9.37 24.04
N THR A 70 -0.02 9.03 22.76
CA THR A 70 -1.23 9.01 21.94
C THR A 70 -1.29 7.67 21.20
N VAL A 71 -2.23 6.84 21.58
CA VAL A 71 -2.40 5.50 20.99
C VAL A 71 -3.71 5.48 20.18
N ILE A 72 -3.59 5.13 18.92
CA ILE A 72 -4.72 4.87 18.03
C ILE A 72 -4.84 3.37 17.76
N GLU A 73 -6.06 2.94 17.43
CA GLU A 73 -6.33 1.59 16.92
C GLU A 73 -6.99 1.70 15.55
N GLY A 74 -6.63 0.80 14.65
CA GLY A 74 -7.21 0.71 13.32
C GLY A 74 -7.02 -0.67 12.72
N ILE A 75 -7.69 -0.90 11.60
CA ILE A 75 -7.60 -2.15 10.83
C ILE A 75 -6.91 -1.87 9.50
N VAL A 76 -6.02 -2.76 9.08
CA VAL A 76 -5.35 -2.68 7.77
C VAL A 76 -6.35 -3.01 6.66
N THR A 77 -6.57 -2.07 5.76
CA THR A 77 -7.50 -2.23 4.63
C THR A 77 -6.81 -2.28 3.27
N ALA A 78 -5.57 -1.78 3.19
CA ALA A 78 -4.70 -1.92 2.02
C ALA A 78 -3.23 -1.93 2.45
N ASN A 79 -2.39 -2.64 1.73
CA ASN A 79 -0.96 -2.79 2.00
C ASN A 79 -0.15 -2.97 0.71
N ASP A 80 1.11 -3.39 0.80
CA ASP A 80 2.06 -3.50 -0.30
C ASP A 80 2.04 -4.84 -1.04
N ILE A 81 0.96 -5.63 -0.94
CA ILE A 81 0.89 -7.01 -1.47
C ILE A 81 1.31 -7.16 -2.93
N SER A 82 1.02 -6.16 -3.77
CA SER A 82 1.42 -6.16 -5.18
C SER A 82 2.52 -5.15 -5.52
N GLY A 83 3.01 -4.40 -4.53
CA GLY A 83 3.96 -3.31 -4.76
C GLY A 83 3.33 -2.01 -5.30
N ASN A 84 2.00 -1.97 -5.50
CA ASN A 84 1.33 -0.74 -5.95
C ASN A 84 1.29 0.33 -4.84
N LEU A 85 1.11 -0.06 -3.58
CA LEU A 85 1.26 0.80 -2.41
C LEU A 85 2.67 0.67 -1.85
N TYR A 86 3.62 1.41 -2.41
CA TYR A 86 5.02 1.29 -2.04
C TYR A 86 5.33 1.84 -0.65
N GLN A 87 5.88 0.99 0.24
CA GLN A 87 6.30 1.32 1.61
C GLN A 87 5.20 1.99 2.46
N GLN A 88 3.95 1.58 2.30
CA GLN A 88 2.84 2.13 3.06
C GLN A 88 1.65 1.19 3.12
N MET A 89 0.85 1.36 4.16
CA MET A 89 -0.44 0.72 4.30
C MET A 89 -1.52 1.74 4.65
N LEU A 90 -2.76 1.41 4.34
CA LEU A 90 -3.93 2.15 4.79
C LEU A 90 -4.49 1.48 6.03
N ILE A 91 -4.76 2.26 7.07
CA ILE A 91 -5.56 1.84 8.22
C ILE A 91 -6.82 2.70 8.34
N GLN A 92 -7.92 2.07 8.73
CA GLN A 92 -9.21 2.72 8.96
C GLN A 92 -9.73 2.40 10.35
N GLU A 93 -10.63 3.24 10.85
CA GLU A 93 -11.28 3.01 12.15
C GLU A 93 -12.23 1.82 12.09
N LEU A 94 -12.43 1.20 13.26
CA LEU A 94 -13.46 0.20 13.48
C LEU A 94 -14.70 0.86 14.08
N GLY A 95 -15.87 0.46 13.62
CA GLY A 95 -17.14 0.76 14.25
C GLY A 95 -17.36 -0.07 15.53
N ALA A 96 -18.42 0.26 16.24
CA ALA A 96 -18.83 -0.48 17.44
C ALA A 96 -19.22 -1.95 17.14
N ASP A 97 -19.56 -2.25 15.90
CA ASP A 97 -19.84 -3.58 15.38
C ASP A 97 -18.58 -4.40 15.04
N GLY A 98 -17.38 -3.82 15.23
CA GLY A 98 -16.11 -4.44 14.92
C GLY A 98 -15.74 -4.45 13.43
N ARG A 99 -16.54 -3.84 12.57
CA ARG A 99 -16.27 -3.70 11.13
C ARG A 99 -15.57 -2.38 10.82
N VAL A 100 -14.93 -2.31 9.65
CA VAL A 100 -14.34 -1.06 9.18
C VAL A 100 -15.40 0.02 9.01
N ARG A 101 -15.10 1.23 9.47
CA ARG A 101 -15.95 2.40 9.21
C ARG A 101 -15.78 2.86 7.77
N THR A 102 -16.90 2.99 7.07
CA THR A 102 -16.97 3.45 5.67
C THR A 102 -17.46 4.90 5.54
N ASP A 103 -17.75 5.54 6.66
CA ASP A 103 -18.26 6.92 6.74
C ASP A 103 -17.16 7.96 7.02
N VAL A 104 -15.98 7.52 7.45
CA VAL A 104 -14.83 8.39 7.75
C VAL A 104 -13.56 7.87 7.06
N PRO A 105 -12.70 8.78 6.58
CA PRO A 105 -11.46 8.36 5.95
C PRO A 105 -10.45 7.82 6.97
N GLY A 106 -9.59 6.92 6.48
CA GLY A 106 -8.47 6.37 7.24
C GLY A 106 -7.24 7.29 7.23
N ILE A 107 -6.09 6.68 7.50
CA ILE A 107 -4.78 7.33 7.44
C ILE A 107 -3.74 6.40 6.86
N MET A 108 -2.82 6.92 6.06
CA MET A 108 -1.69 6.16 5.56
C MET A 108 -0.63 5.99 6.65
N VAL A 109 -0.04 4.82 6.73
CA VAL A 109 1.12 4.53 7.60
C VAL A 109 2.29 4.20 6.70
N GLY A 110 3.30 5.06 6.71
CA GLY A 110 4.53 4.83 5.94
C GLY A 110 5.50 3.93 6.70
N MET A 111 6.04 2.90 6.04
CA MET A 111 6.96 1.92 6.64
C MET A 111 8.15 1.66 5.72
N LYS A 112 9.38 1.75 6.26
CA LYS A 112 10.64 1.57 5.51
C LYS A 112 11.45 0.41 6.09
N GLY A 113 12.19 -0.26 5.22
CA GLY A 113 13.14 -1.29 5.65
C GLY A 113 12.56 -2.69 5.71
N LEU A 114 11.32 -2.86 5.27
CA LEU A 114 10.70 -4.16 5.06
C LEU A 114 10.24 -4.23 3.61
N SER A 115 10.58 -5.30 2.94
CA SER A 115 9.92 -5.73 1.72
C SER A 115 8.78 -6.66 2.12
N CYS A 116 7.66 -6.58 1.41
CA CYS A 116 6.54 -7.50 1.63
C CYS A 116 5.97 -7.48 3.06
N PHE A 117 5.81 -6.29 3.66
CA PHE A 117 5.23 -6.20 5.01
C PHE A 117 3.74 -6.61 5.06
N TYR A 118 3.10 -6.84 3.92
CA TYR A 118 1.76 -7.44 3.85
C TYR A 118 1.68 -8.80 4.56
N THR A 119 2.79 -9.53 4.67
CA THR A 119 2.85 -10.80 5.42
C THR A 119 2.74 -10.58 6.93
N ILE A 120 3.21 -9.43 7.40
CA ILE A 120 3.19 -9.04 8.82
C ILE A 120 1.90 -8.33 9.16
N PHE A 121 1.43 -7.47 8.25
CA PHE A 121 0.22 -6.68 8.36
C PHE A 121 -0.75 -6.99 7.21
N PRO A 122 -1.31 -8.22 7.17
CA PRO A 122 -2.28 -8.56 6.15
C PRO A 122 -3.54 -7.72 6.28
N VAL A 123 -4.31 -7.63 5.20
CA VAL A 123 -5.65 -7.01 5.24
C VAL A 123 -6.51 -7.70 6.29
N GLY A 124 -7.21 -6.93 7.11
CA GLY A 124 -7.97 -7.43 8.25
C GLY A 124 -7.17 -7.50 9.56
N GLN A 125 -5.86 -7.21 9.55
CA GLN A 125 -5.09 -7.14 10.79
C GLN A 125 -5.41 -5.87 11.55
N LYS A 126 -5.91 -6.02 12.78
CA LYS A 126 -6.04 -4.93 13.73
C LYS A 126 -4.68 -4.57 14.30
N ILE A 127 -4.37 -3.29 14.36
CA ILE A 127 -3.12 -2.78 14.92
C ILE A 127 -3.39 -1.60 15.85
N ARG A 128 -2.52 -1.44 16.83
CA ARG A 128 -2.38 -0.23 17.65
C ARG A 128 -1.08 0.46 17.31
N ILE A 129 -1.10 1.77 17.29
CA ILE A 129 0.09 2.59 17.06
C ILE A 129 0.20 3.63 18.17
N ASN A 130 1.29 3.58 18.92
CA ASN A 130 1.68 4.70 19.79
C ASN A 130 2.37 5.75 18.91
N LEU A 131 1.75 6.91 18.79
CA LEU A 131 2.22 7.99 17.93
C LEU A 131 3.33 8.83 18.54
N LYS A 132 3.62 8.71 19.83
CA LYS A 132 4.68 9.50 20.49
C LYS A 132 6.03 9.34 19.79
N GLY A 133 6.61 10.46 19.43
CA GLY A 133 7.89 10.51 18.67
C GLY A 133 7.76 10.25 17.17
N LEU A 134 6.56 9.86 16.70
CA LEU A 134 6.21 9.82 15.28
C LEU A 134 5.68 11.18 14.83
N TYR A 135 5.54 11.32 13.54
CA TYR A 135 5.01 12.53 12.92
C TYR A 135 3.68 12.24 12.22
N VAL A 136 2.77 13.19 12.32
CA VAL A 136 1.51 13.21 11.59
C VAL A 136 1.52 14.42 10.66
N GLY A 137 1.14 14.22 9.42
CA GLY A 137 1.14 15.29 8.44
C GLY A 137 0.58 14.87 7.08
N GLY A 138 0.99 15.59 6.04
CA GLY A 138 0.55 15.37 4.67
C GLY A 138 1.68 15.12 3.68
N TYR A 139 1.36 14.34 2.66
CA TYR A 139 2.12 14.27 1.43
C TYR A 139 1.17 14.44 0.25
N GLY A 140 1.30 15.51 -0.53
CA GLY A 140 0.28 15.87 -1.52
C GLY A 140 -1.11 16.02 -0.88
N LYS A 141 -1.17 16.56 0.34
CA LYS A 141 -2.39 16.67 1.18
C LYS A 141 -3.00 15.32 1.62
N GLN A 142 -2.34 14.20 1.32
CA GLN A 142 -2.74 12.88 1.80
C GLN A 142 -2.30 12.69 3.24
N ALA A 143 -3.23 12.42 4.16
CA ALA A 143 -2.95 12.20 5.57
C ALA A 143 -2.02 10.99 5.78
N LYS A 144 -0.95 11.17 6.55
CA LYS A 144 0.08 10.15 6.75
C LYS A 144 0.71 10.22 8.13
N ILE A 145 1.00 9.03 8.69
CA ILE A 145 1.87 8.81 9.84
C ILE A 145 3.20 8.31 9.32
N GLY A 146 4.30 8.80 9.87
CA GLY A 146 5.63 8.37 9.48
C GLY A 146 6.73 9.22 10.08
N GLN A 147 7.78 9.47 9.29
CA GLN A 147 8.90 10.34 9.69
C GLN A 147 9.32 11.24 8.54
N PRO A 148 9.76 12.47 8.81
CA PRO A 148 10.34 13.32 7.80
C PRO A 148 11.65 12.72 7.27
N TYR A 149 11.89 12.83 5.98
CA TYR A 149 13.15 12.49 5.35
C TYR A 149 13.52 13.54 4.31
N MET A 150 14.80 13.65 4.05
CA MET A 150 15.31 14.49 2.97
C MET A 150 15.39 13.66 1.69
N ASN A 151 14.75 14.12 0.63
CA ASN A 151 14.84 13.47 -0.68
C ASN A 151 16.17 13.79 -1.38
N THR A 152 16.43 13.19 -2.52
CA THR A 152 17.66 13.38 -3.32
C THR A 152 17.90 14.81 -3.77
N ASN A 153 16.84 15.62 -3.83
CA ASN A 153 16.91 17.04 -4.21
C ASN A 153 17.08 17.98 -3.00
N GLY A 154 17.35 17.44 -1.79
CA GLY A 154 17.54 18.22 -0.58
C GLY A 154 16.24 18.73 0.07
N ALA A 155 15.06 18.39 -0.44
CA ALA A 155 13.80 18.80 0.13
C ALA A 155 13.30 17.81 1.18
N PHE A 156 12.88 18.31 2.34
CA PHE A 156 12.22 17.48 3.35
C PHE A 156 10.80 17.13 2.93
N ARG A 157 10.39 15.91 3.21
CA ARG A 157 9.05 15.38 2.92
C ARG A 157 8.60 14.42 4.00
N MET A 158 7.28 14.26 4.16
CA MET A 158 6.70 13.23 5.01
C MET A 158 6.93 11.85 4.37
N GLY A 159 7.68 11.01 5.03
CA GLY A 159 8.09 9.71 4.52
C GLY A 159 7.72 8.54 5.44
N PRO A 160 8.24 7.35 5.14
CA PRO A 160 8.00 6.17 5.95
C PRO A 160 8.84 6.18 7.23
N MET A 161 8.30 5.58 8.29
CA MET A 161 9.05 5.32 9.51
C MET A 161 10.03 4.17 9.31
N SER A 162 11.18 4.24 9.98
CA SER A 162 12.19 3.18 9.94
C SER A 162 11.83 2.00 10.84
N LEU A 163 12.49 0.85 10.61
CA LEU A 163 12.22 -0.40 11.32
C LEU A 163 12.23 -0.28 12.86
N PRO A 164 13.16 0.45 13.52
CA PRO A 164 13.11 0.63 14.97
C PRO A 164 11.78 1.20 15.47
N TYR A 165 11.21 2.19 14.76
CA TYR A 165 9.91 2.75 15.13
C TYR A 165 8.75 1.79 14.87
N ILE A 166 8.82 0.99 13.80
CA ILE A 166 7.82 -0.07 13.56
C ILE A 166 7.83 -1.04 14.75
N LYS A 167 9.02 -1.48 15.17
CA LYS A 167 9.19 -2.41 16.30
C LYS A 167 8.72 -1.85 17.64
N SER A 168 8.90 -0.55 17.90
CA SER A 168 8.57 0.05 19.19
C SER A 168 7.17 0.64 19.27
N ASN A 169 6.61 1.08 18.14
CA ASN A 169 5.39 1.87 18.11
C ASN A 169 4.16 1.14 17.57
N ILE A 170 4.33 0.00 16.88
CA ILE A 170 3.21 -0.76 16.30
C ILE A 170 3.04 -2.09 17.02
N GLN A 171 1.82 -2.37 17.45
CA GLN A 171 1.39 -3.64 18.04
C GLN A 171 0.33 -4.29 17.15
N LYS A 172 0.46 -5.58 16.86
CA LYS A 172 -0.64 -6.39 16.28
C LYS A 172 -1.62 -6.80 17.37
N VAL A 173 -2.91 -6.76 17.07
CA VAL A 173 -3.98 -7.11 17.99
C VAL A 173 -4.81 -8.24 17.41
N GLY A 174 -4.79 -9.40 18.06
CA GLY A 174 -5.54 -10.58 17.63
C GLY A 174 -5.07 -11.14 16.27
N THR A 175 -5.88 -12.00 15.70
CA THR A 175 -5.68 -12.57 14.36
C THR A 175 -6.32 -11.69 13.28
N PRO A 176 -5.77 -11.63 12.07
CA PRO A 176 -6.38 -10.87 10.99
C PRO A 176 -7.74 -11.49 10.59
N ASP A 177 -8.72 -10.62 10.35
CA ASP A 177 -10.05 -10.98 9.87
C ASP A 177 -10.46 -10.07 8.70
N ALA A 178 -10.25 -10.57 7.49
CA ALA A 178 -10.58 -9.82 6.28
C ALA A 178 -12.10 -9.64 6.07
N THR A 179 -12.95 -10.42 6.77
CA THR A 179 -14.42 -10.29 6.64
C THR A 179 -14.96 -9.02 7.31
N THR A 180 -14.17 -8.40 8.17
CA THR A 180 -14.49 -7.11 8.81
C THR A 180 -14.19 -5.91 7.89
N VAL A 181 -13.47 -6.15 6.78
CA VAL A 181 -13.05 -5.10 5.84
C VAL A 181 -14.07 -4.96 4.72
N GLU A 182 -14.68 -3.79 4.65
CA GLU A 182 -15.68 -3.45 3.64
C GLU A 182 -15.24 -2.23 2.85
N ALA A 183 -15.41 -2.27 1.53
CA ALA A 183 -15.15 -1.14 0.65
C ALA A 183 -16.40 -0.25 0.55
N ARG A 184 -16.21 1.05 0.77
CA ARG A 184 -17.30 2.03 0.57
C ARG A 184 -17.66 2.13 -0.92
N PRO A 185 -18.94 1.93 -1.31
CA PRO A 185 -19.38 2.30 -2.64
C PRO A 185 -19.26 3.81 -2.85
N VAL A 186 -18.69 4.23 -3.98
CA VAL A 186 -18.62 5.65 -4.39
C VAL A 186 -19.25 5.85 -5.74
N THR A 187 -19.98 6.94 -5.88
CA THR A 187 -20.72 7.36 -7.07
C THR A 187 -20.02 8.56 -7.72
N PRO A 188 -20.39 8.94 -8.96
CA PRO A 188 -19.92 10.18 -9.58
C PRO A 188 -20.12 11.41 -8.71
N ALA A 189 -21.24 11.49 -7.96
CA ALA A 189 -21.56 12.60 -7.10
C ALA A 189 -20.64 12.69 -5.86
N ASP A 190 -20.07 11.56 -5.41
CA ASP A 190 -19.09 11.53 -4.34
C ASP A 190 -17.72 12.07 -4.79
N ILE A 191 -17.37 11.88 -6.07
CA ILE A 191 -16.07 12.28 -6.63
C ILE A 191 -16.12 13.76 -7.05
N THR A 192 -16.16 14.62 -6.05
CA THR A 192 -16.09 16.07 -6.22
C THR A 192 -14.98 16.65 -5.39
N SER A 193 -14.46 17.82 -5.77
CA SER A 193 -13.40 18.49 -5.02
C SER A 193 -13.79 18.78 -3.56
N GLY A 194 -15.07 19.05 -3.28
CA GLY A 194 -15.57 19.30 -1.94
C GLY A 194 -15.62 18.08 -1.02
N ASN A 195 -15.53 16.87 -1.59
CA ASN A 195 -15.60 15.62 -0.84
C ASN A 195 -14.23 14.94 -0.67
N ILE A 196 -13.17 15.45 -1.31
CA ILE A 196 -11.87 14.78 -1.32
C ILE A 196 -11.30 14.52 0.08
N ASP A 197 -11.50 15.45 1.01
CA ASP A 197 -11.03 15.31 2.40
C ASP A 197 -11.85 14.28 3.20
N LYS A 198 -13.09 14.02 2.77
CA LYS A 198 -14.02 13.08 3.41
C LYS A 198 -13.84 11.64 2.91
N LEU A 199 -13.24 11.48 1.72
CA LEU A 199 -13.10 10.18 1.05
C LEU A 199 -11.66 9.66 1.05
N THR A 200 -10.66 10.50 1.34
CA THR A 200 -9.26 10.11 1.17
C THR A 200 -8.43 10.18 2.44
N PRO A 201 -7.65 9.13 2.75
CA PRO A 201 -7.61 7.82 2.09
C PRO A 201 -8.70 6.88 2.61
N MET A 202 -9.27 6.06 1.74
CA MET A 202 -10.31 5.09 2.12
C MET A 202 -10.31 3.91 1.16
N LEU A 203 -10.62 2.71 1.65
CA LEU A 203 -10.94 1.58 0.79
C LEU A 203 -12.33 1.79 0.18
N VAL A 204 -12.40 1.83 -1.12
CA VAL A 204 -13.65 2.09 -1.86
C VAL A 204 -13.88 1.07 -2.96
N LYS A 205 -15.10 1.04 -3.48
CA LYS A 205 -15.46 0.40 -4.75
C LYS A 205 -16.13 1.40 -5.67
N MET A 206 -15.78 1.35 -6.95
CA MET A 206 -16.42 2.07 -8.05
C MET A 206 -17.05 1.06 -8.98
N GLU A 207 -18.38 1.07 -9.05
CA GLU A 207 -19.17 0.18 -9.91
C GLU A 207 -19.53 0.88 -11.21
N ASP A 208 -19.78 0.12 -12.26
CA ASP A 208 -20.20 0.62 -13.57
C ASP A 208 -19.25 1.67 -14.15
N VAL A 209 -17.95 1.35 -14.14
CA VAL A 209 -16.90 2.22 -14.69
C VAL A 209 -16.21 1.59 -15.89
N THR A 210 -15.58 2.42 -16.71
CA THR A 210 -14.73 2.03 -17.83
C THR A 210 -13.37 2.72 -17.73
N ILE A 211 -12.35 2.08 -18.31
CA ILE A 211 -11.00 2.64 -18.47
C ILE A 211 -10.79 2.79 -19.99
N PRO A 212 -10.91 3.99 -20.58
CA PRO A 212 -10.84 4.17 -22.03
C PRO A 212 -9.58 3.62 -22.67
N ASP A 213 -8.43 3.79 -22.00
CA ASP A 213 -7.12 3.34 -22.49
C ASP A 213 -7.03 1.81 -22.66
N ALA A 214 -7.88 1.04 -21.98
CA ALA A 214 -7.95 -0.42 -22.14
C ALA A 214 -8.27 -0.88 -23.58
N LYS A 215 -8.87 0.00 -24.40
CA LYS A 215 -9.18 -0.25 -25.81
C LYS A 215 -8.10 0.25 -26.78
N SER A 216 -7.00 0.80 -26.28
CA SER A 216 -5.93 1.30 -27.14
C SER A 216 -5.23 0.14 -27.86
N ASP A 217 -4.93 0.31 -29.14
CA ASP A 217 -4.09 -0.63 -29.90
C ASP A 217 -2.60 -0.49 -29.51
N ASP A 218 -2.25 0.58 -28.82
CA ASP A 218 -0.91 0.80 -28.28
C ASP A 218 -0.70 -0.13 -27.07
N ALA A 219 0.23 -1.07 -27.22
CA ALA A 219 0.55 -2.08 -26.20
C ALA A 219 0.94 -1.45 -24.85
N GLU A 220 1.49 -0.25 -24.88
CA GLU A 220 1.87 0.45 -23.67
C GLU A 220 0.66 1.05 -22.97
N LYS A 221 -0.30 1.60 -23.70
CA LYS A 221 -1.48 2.29 -23.14
C LYS A 221 -2.53 1.35 -22.59
N HIS A 222 -2.66 0.14 -23.13
CA HIS A 222 -3.67 -0.79 -22.66
C HIS A 222 -3.26 -1.61 -21.44
N CYS A 223 -2.00 -1.51 -20.99
CA CYS A 223 -1.54 -2.11 -19.75
C CYS A 223 -1.73 -1.17 -18.55
N PHE A 224 -1.80 -1.73 -17.34
CA PHE A 224 -1.94 -0.93 -16.12
C PHE A 224 -0.77 0.06 -15.93
N ALA A 225 0.46 -0.38 -16.13
CA ALA A 225 1.66 0.48 -16.12
C ALA A 225 2.84 -0.22 -16.79
N HIS A 226 2.93 -0.18 -18.09
CA HIS A 226 4.01 -0.87 -18.80
C HIS A 226 5.39 -0.23 -18.52
N ALA A 227 6.38 -1.03 -18.12
CA ALA A 227 7.70 -0.56 -17.70
C ALA A 227 8.50 0.25 -18.75
N PRO A 228 8.39 0.02 -20.07
CA PRO A 228 9.06 0.85 -21.07
C PRO A 228 8.52 2.27 -21.22
N TYR A 229 7.42 2.61 -20.56
CA TYR A 229 6.77 3.91 -20.68
C TYR A 229 7.65 5.11 -20.36
N SER A 230 8.68 4.95 -19.65
CA SER A 230 9.88 5.75 -19.52
C SER A 230 10.69 5.30 -18.31
N SER A 231 11.99 5.22 -18.47
CA SER A 231 12.92 4.93 -17.38
C SER A 231 12.87 5.97 -16.21
N SER A 232 12.12 7.05 -16.39
CA SER A 232 11.92 8.11 -15.39
C SER A 232 10.53 8.14 -14.78
N THR A 233 9.59 7.30 -15.22
CA THR A 233 8.20 7.30 -14.73
C THR A 233 8.02 6.18 -13.70
N TYR A 234 7.67 6.56 -12.48
CA TYR A 234 7.41 5.62 -11.38
C TYR A 234 5.99 5.08 -11.39
N SER A 235 5.10 5.66 -12.21
CA SER A 235 3.69 5.31 -12.25
C SER A 235 3.04 5.73 -13.56
N VAL A 236 1.92 5.10 -13.87
CA VAL A 236 1.02 5.49 -14.96
C VAL A 236 -0.35 5.78 -14.37
N GLU A 237 -1.02 6.78 -14.92
CA GLU A 237 -2.36 7.18 -14.54
C GLU A 237 -3.32 7.06 -15.73
N HIS A 238 -4.38 6.28 -15.57
CA HIS A 238 -5.46 6.13 -16.55
C HIS A 238 -6.74 6.79 -16.06
N THR A 239 -7.48 7.42 -16.94
CA THR A 239 -8.78 8.00 -16.59
C THR A 239 -9.80 6.90 -16.29
N ILE A 240 -10.52 7.02 -15.17
CA ILE A 240 -11.70 6.21 -14.84
C ILE A 240 -12.95 7.00 -15.27
N LYS A 241 -13.86 6.38 -16.00
CA LYS A 241 -15.16 6.95 -16.42
C LYS A 241 -16.30 6.16 -15.83
N PHE A 242 -17.22 6.83 -15.13
CA PHE A 242 -18.49 6.24 -14.78
C PHE A 242 -19.43 6.25 -16.00
N ASN A 243 -20.12 5.13 -16.27
CA ASN A 243 -21.02 5.04 -17.41
C ASN A 243 -22.28 5.92 -17.21
N ASN A 244 -22.71 6.11 -15.97
CA ASN A 244 -23.93 6.82 -15.59
C ASN A 244 -23.72 8.27 -15.11
N GLY A 245 -22.60 8.92 -15.37
CA GLY A 245 -22.41 10.25 -14.78
C GLY A 245 -21.21 11.04 -15.26
N GLY A 246 -20.64 10.65 -16.38
CA GLY A 246 -19.52 11.38 -16.97
C GLY A 246 -18.17 11.06 -16.31
N VAL A 247 -17.16 11.83 -16.69
CA VAL A 247 -15.80 11.70 -16.15
C VAL A 247 -15.73 12.53 -14.87
N PRO A 248 -15.43 11.96 -13.71
CA PRO A 248 -15.00 12.76 -12.59
C PRO A 248 -13.75 13.52 -13.03
N SER A 249 -13.76 14.83 -12.94
CA SER A 249 -12.75 15.71 -13.56
C SER A 249 -11.32 15.50 -13.04
N SER A 250 -11.09 14.59 -12.08
CA SER A 250 -9.78 14.38 -11.46
C SER A 250 -9.64 13.03 -10.72
N CYS A 251 -10.31 11.98 -11.19
CA CYS A 251 -10.11 10.62 -10.66
C CYS A 251 -9.37 9.77 -11.68
N THR A 252 -8.23 9.23 -11.28
CA THR A 252 -7.41 8.37 -12.13
C THR A 252 -7.19 7.02 -11.47
N LEU A 253 -6.98 5.98 -12.27
CA LEU A 253 -6.41 4.71 -11.84
C LEU A 253 -4.89 4.88 -11.85
N TYR A 254 -4.32 5.01 -10.67
CA TYR A 254 -2.88 5.15 -10.47
C TYR A 254 -2.24 3.77 -10.27
N THR A 255 -1.28 3.43 -11.11
CA THR A 255 -0.54 2.17 -10.99
C THR A 255 0.96 2.43 -10.99
N SER A 256 1.65 1.90 -9.99
CA SER A 256 3.12 1.92 -9.94
C SER A 256 3.69 1.02 -11.03
N THR A 257 4.76 1.46 -11.70
CA THR A 257 5.51 0.62 -12.64
C THR A 257 6.19 -0.58 -11.97
N SER A 258 6.28 -0.58 -10.64
CA SER A 258 6.78 -1.69 -9.83
C SER A 258 5.68 -2.63 -9.32
N ALA A 259 4.40 -2.38 -9.65
CA ALA A 259 3.32 -3.28 -9.28
C ALA A 259 3.46 -4.62 -10.02
N LEU A 260 3.18 -5.73 -9.32
CA LEU A 260 3.28 -7.09 -9.91
C LEU A 260 2.39 -7.25 -11.16
N PHE A 261 1.33 -6.45 -11.26
CA PHE A 261 0.40 -6.47 -12.40
C PHE A 261 0.62 -5.31 -13.39
N ALA A 262 1.71 -4.55 -13.27
CA ALA A 262 1.94 -3.37 -14.09
C ALA A 262 1.85 -3.63 -15.60
N SER A 263 2.40 -4.74 -16.09
CA SER A 263 2.39 -5.13 -17.50
C SER A 263 1.13 -5.89 -17.94
N GLU A 264 0.21 -6.18 -17.03
CA GLU A 264 -1.04 -6.84 -17.38
C GLU A 264 -1.96 -5.91 -18.16
N LYS A 265 -2.74 -6.51 -19.07
CA LYS A 265 -3.72 -5.76 -19.86
C LYS A 265 -4.92 -5.41 -19.01
N MET A 266 -5.35 -4.16 -19.11
CA MET A 266 -6.58 -3.72 -18.48
C MET A 266 -7.80 -4.36 -19.16
N PRO A 267 -8.81 -4.80 -18.38
CA PRO A 267 -10.03 -5.36 -18.94
C PRO A 267 -10.80 -4.30 -19.74
N GLN A 268 -11.33 -4.70 -20.89
CA GLN A 268 -12.16 -3.84 -21.74
C GLN A 268 -13.64 -3.93 -21.30
N GLY A 269 -14.35 -2.83 -21.51
CA GLY A 269 -15.79 -2.78 -21.17
C GLY A 269 -16.03 -2.25 -19.76
N THR A 270 -17.19 -2.60 -19.23
CA THR A 270 -17.61 -2.16 -17.90
C THR A 270 -17.00 -3.04 -16.82
N VAL A 271 -16.48 -2.42 -15.80
CA VAL A 271 -15.84 -3.08 -14.67
C VAL A 271 -16.28 -2.48 -13.33
N THR A 272 -16.08 -3.24 -12.27
CA THR A 272 -16.06 -2.76 -10.89
C THR A 272 -14.64 -2.73 -10.40
N ILE A 273 -14.19 -1.60 -9.88
CA ILE A 273 -12.83 -1.41 -9.35
C ILE A 273 -12.90 -1.22 -7.83
N TYR A 274 -12.17 -2.03 -7.10
CA TYR A 274 -11.88 -1.87 -5.68
C TYR A 274 -10.49 -1.25 -5.51
N GLY A 275 -10.23 -0.63 -4.38
CA GLY A 275 -8.90 -0.12 -4.08
C GLY A 275 -8.91 1.00 -3.07
N MET A 276 -7.72 1.47 -2.74
CA MET A 276 -7.55 2.67 -1.95
C MET A 276 -7.81 3.90 -2.82
N LEU A 277 -8.81 4.69 -2.45
CA LEU A 277 -8.99 6.03 -2.99
C LEU A 277 -8.11 6.98 -2.18
N GLY A 278 -7.01 7.38 -2.77
CA GLY A 278 -6.09 8.37 -2.24
C GLY A 278 -6.22 9.71 -2.96
N ARG A 279 -5.32 10.62 -2.62
CA ARG A 279 -5.20 11.92 -3.28
C ARG A 279 -3.75 12.32 -3.48
N TYR A 280 -3.53 13.08 -4.53
CA TYR A 280 -2.34 13.90 -4.65
C TYR A 280 -2.77 15.34 -4.94
N ASN A 281 -2.57 16.22 -3.98
CA ASN A 281 -3.15 17.56 -3.94
C ASN A 281 -4.69 17.53 -4.04
N ASN A 282 -5.26 17.99 -5.14
CA ASN A 282 -6.71 18.03 -5.35
C ASN A 282 -7.21 16.93 -6.31
N ASN A 283 -6.33 16.01 -6.75
CA ASN A 283 -6.68 14.92 -7.63
C ASN A 283 -6.91 13.64 -6.86
N TYR A 284 -8.01 12.93 -7.16
CA TYR A 284 -8.23 11.58 -6.67
C TYR A 284 -7.39 10.58 -7.44
N GLN A 285 -6.80 9.64 -6.69
CA GLN A 285 -6.05 8.52 -7.25
C GLN A 285 -6.58 7.21 -6.68
N MET A 286 -7.17 6.38 -7.52
CA MET A 286 -7.57 5.02 -7.20
C MET A 286 -6.36 4.10 -7.34
N GLN A 287 -5.98 3.40 -6.30
CA GLN A 287 -4.88 2.44 -6.29
C GLN A 287 -5.41 1.05 -5.93
N MET A 288 -5.39 0.13 -6.89
CA MET A 288 -5.73 -1.27 -6.65
C MET A 288 -4.68 -1.93 -5.76
N ARG A 289 -5.12 -2.82 -4.88
CA ARG A 289 -4.22 -3.61 -4.01
C ARG A 289 -3.57 -4.75 -4.78
N ASP A 290 -4.33 -5.40 -5.65
CA ASP A 290 -3.90 -6.45 -6.57
C ASP A 290 -4.90 -6.60 -7.73
N LEU A 291 -4.71 -7.60 -8.62
CA LEU A 291 -5.62 -7.85 -9.74
C LEU A 291 -7.01 -8.33 -9.34
N ASN A 292 -7.21 -8.83 -8.11
CA ASN A 292 -8.54 -9.22 -7.64
C ASN A 292 -9.43 -8.00 -7.35
N ASP A 293 -8.85 -6.81 -7.33
CA ASP A 293 -9.57 -5.55 -7.12
C ASP A 293 -10.30 -5.04 -8.38
N ILE A 294 -10.10 -5.67 -9.56
CA ILE A 294 -10.87 -5.35 -10.77
C ILE A 294 -11.70 -6.55 -11.22
N LYS A 295 -12.98 -6.32 -11.50
CA LYS A 295 -13.94 -7.37 -11.85
C LYS A 295 -14.80 -6.92 -13.03
N GLN A 296 -15.02 -7.83 -13.98
CA GLN A 296 -15.98 -7.68 -15.08
C GLN A 296 -17.33 -8.27 -14.69
#